data_792e58bfdc5ed500759cdfe244674db5
#
_entry.id   792e58bfdc5ed500759cdfe244674db5
#
_cell.length_a   1.000
_cell.length_b   1.000
_cell.length_c   1.000
_cell.angle_alpha   90.00
_cell.angle_beta   90.00
_cell.angle_gamma   90.00
#
_symmetry.space_group_name_H-M   'P 1'
#
loop_
_entity.id
_entity.type
_entity.pdbx_description
1 polymer ?
#
loop_
_entity_poly.entity_id
_entity_poly.type
_entity_poly.pdbx_seq_one_letter_code
_entity_poly.pdbx_strand_id
1 'polypeptide(L)'
;MRKMRKAEREVRDPELIKGILEMCDVINVAFFDEEYPYNLPVNFGYEYEDDLIFYCHHGPEGHKNDLIEKNNKVCVVTSVFLDHIYNAYDKSGHDYRSVMAFGEIFFIDPDSDEYQKAWDVLTACNGRTTPEAVFDDWYRHNRVKMSKIVCKAENVYGKAQRIITSLDQLPLKSDERPEE
;
A
#
# COMPACT_ATOMS: atom_id res chain seq x y z
N MET A 1 18.19 -4.60 8.65
CA MET A 1 17.25 -3.72 9.38
C MET A 1 17.17 -4.17 10.85
N ARG A 2 16.79 -3.26 11.79
CA ARG A 2 16.61 -3.61 13.21
C ARG A 2 15.35 -4.47 13.38
N LYS A 3 15.43 -5.54 14.21
CA LYS A 3 14.29 -6.40 14.55
C LYS A 3 13.15 -5.57 15.19
N MET A 4 11.91 -5.96 14.95
CA MET A 4 10.74 -5.34 15.58
C MET A 4 10.82 -5.50 17.10
N ARG A 5 10.59 -4.42 17.86
CA ARG A 5 10.68 -4.43 19.33
C ARG A 5 9.65 -5.36 19.99
N LYS A 6 8.45 -5.46 19.39
CA LYS A 6 7.37 -6.35 19.82
C LYS A 6 7.22 -7.45 18.77
N ALA A 7 8.16 -8.40 18.77
CA ALA A 7 8.22 -9.47 17.77
C ALA A 7 6.95 -10.35 17.75
N GLU A 8 6.28 -10.49 18.90
CA GLU A 8 5.01 -11.21 19.03
C GLU A 8 3.84 -10.59 18.22
N ARG A 9 4.01 -9.37 17.75
CA ARG A 9 3.02 -8.64 16.92
C ARG A 9 3.39 -8.60 15.45
N GLU A 10 4.52 -9.16 15.09
CA GLU A 10 4.99 -9.19 13.70
C GLU A 10 4.17 -10.20 12.89
N VAL A 11 3.73 -9.77 11.72
CA VAL A 11 3.05 -10.60 10.72
C VAL A 11 3.95 -10.70 9.50
N ARG A 12 4.35 -11.91 9.13
CA ARG A 12 5.22 -12.19 7.98
C ARG A 12 4.54 -13.03 6.91
N ASP A 13 3.46 -13.70 7.26
CA ASP A 13 2.69 -14.51 6.33
C ASP A 13 2.12 -13.63 5.21
N PRO A 14 2.43 -13.88 3.92
CA PRO A 14 1.96 -13.08 2.81
C PRO A 14 0.43 -13.01 2.72
N GLU A 15 -0.29 -14.11 3.03
CA GLU A 15 -1.75 -14.12 2.97
C GLU A 15 -2.37 -13.22 4.05
N LEU A 16 -1.79 -13.21 5.25
CA LEU A 16 -2.24 -12.29 6.30
C LEU A 16 -1.89 -10.83 5.96
N ILE A 17 -0.77 -10.59 5.30
CA ILE A 17 -0.41 -9.24 4.82
C ILE A 17 -1.38 -8.78 3.74
N LYS A 18 -1.75 -9.64 2.77
CA LYS A 18 -2.79 -9.36 1.77
C LYS A 18 -4.10 -8.97 2.45
N GLY A 19 -4.57 -9.79 3.40
CA GLY A 19 -5.80 -9.49 4.14
C GLY A 19 -5.74 -8.15 4.90
N ILE A 20 -4.56 -7.72 5.40
CA ILE A 20 -4.41 -6.38 5.99
C ILE A 20 -4.50 -5.30 4.91
N LEU A 21 -3.87 -5.50 3.75
CA LEU A 21 -3.90 -4.54 2.65
C LEU A 21 -5.31 -4.36 2.08
N GLU A 22 -6.10 -5.42 2.01
CA GLU A 22 -7.51 -5.39 1.59
C GLU A 22 -8.41 -4.53 2.50
N MET A 23 -8.01 -4.33 3.76
CA MET A 23 -8.72 -3.46 4.69
C MET A 23 -8.35 -1.97 4.53
N CYS A 24 -7.38 -1.63 3.67
CA CYS A 24 -6.81 -0.30 3.53
C CYS A 24 -7.11 0.27 2.15
N ASP A 25 -7.51 1.55 2.08
CA ASP A 25 -7.80 2.25 0.83
C ASP A 25 -6.66 3.15 0.34
N VAL A 26 -5.71 3.44 1.25
CA VAL A 26 -4.63 4.40 1.02
C VAL A 26 -3.33 3.88 1.61
N ILE A 27 -2.25 4.01 0.87
CA ILE A 27 -0.89 3.89 1.40
C ILE A 27 -0.25 5.27 1.51
N ASN A 28 0.58 5.44 2.52
CA ASN A 28 1.46 6.60 2.66
C ASN A 28 2.83 6.24 2.11
N VAL A 29 3.31 6.99 1.11
CA VAL A 29 4.61 6.79 0.49
C VAL A 29 5.54 7.92 0.91
N ALA A 30 6.60 7.57 1.65
CA ALA A 30 7.63 8.50 2.09
C ALA A 30 8.84 8.45 1.15
N PHE A 31 9.25 9.62 0.69
CA PHE A 31 10.38 9.87 -0.20
C PHE A 31 11.50 10.58 0.54
N PHE A 32 12.73 10.42 0.03
CA PHE A 32 13.85 11.24 0.47
C PHE A 32 13.75 12.63 -0.16
N ASP A 33 13.71 13.65 0.68
CA ASP A 33 13.86 15.05 0.28
C ASP A 33 15.03 15.65 1.07
N GLU A 34 15.56 16.78 0.61
CA GLU A 34 16.81 17.33 1.15
C GLU A 34 16.67 17.79 2.60
N GLU A 35 15.58 18.46 2.95
CA GLU A 35 15.36 19.08 4.26
C GLU A 35 14.38 18.26 5.13
N TYR A 36 13.27 17.82 4.55
CA TYR A 36 12.24 17.08 5.27
C TYR A 36 11.87 15.79 4.53
N PRO A 37 11.54 14.70 5.25
CA PRO A 37 10.90 13.55 4.60
C PRO A 37 9.60 13.98 3.93
N TYR A 38 9.47 13.75 2.63
CA TYR A 38 8.26 14.04 1.88
C TYR A 38 7.34 12.82 1.87
N ASN A 39 6.11 12.96 2.37
CA ASN A 39 5.17 11.84 2.53
C ASN A 39 3.81 12.17 1.93
N LEU A 40 3.28 11.29 1.11
CA LEU A 40 2.00 11.45 0.43
C LEU A 40 1.08 10.24 0.62
N PRO A 41 -0.22 10.46 0.90
CA PRO A 41 -1.23 9.44 0.76
C PRO A 41 -1.58 9.23 -0.73
N VAL A 42 -1.64 7.97 -1.17
CA VAL A 42 -2.03 7.60 -2.53
C VAL A 42 -2.94 6.37 -2.50
N ASN A 43 -3.91 6.32 -3.41
CA ASN A 43 -4.65 5.10 -3.69
C ASN A 43 -3.73 4.09 -4.36
N PHE A 44 -3.97 2.82 -4.15
CA PHE A 44 -3.11 1.76 -4.63
C PHE A 44 -3.88 0.54 -5.10
N GLY A 45 -3.28 -0.19 -6.03
CA GLY A 45 -3.53 -1.61 -6.25
C GLY A 45 -2.26 -2.37 -5.88
N TYR A 46 -2.34 -3.67 -5.70
CA TYR A 46 -1.18 -4.46 -5.35
C TYR A 46 -1.25 -5.90 -5.88
N GLU A 47 -0.08 -6.48 -6.04
CA GLU A 47 0.14 -7.92 -6.23
C GLU A 47 1.16 -8.39 -5.19
N TYR A 48 0.97 -9.58 -4.66
CA TYR A 48 1.93 -10.18 -3.74
C TYR A 48 2.04 -11.68 -4.02
N GLU A 49 3.00 -12.02 -4.85
CA GLU A 49 3.43 -13.40 -5.11
C GLU A 49 4.75 -13.64 -4.39
N ASP A 50 5.89 -13.45 -5.07
CA ASP A 50 7.22 -13.50 -4.46
C ASP A 50 7.58 -12.18 -3.78
N ASP A 51 7.37 -11.05 -4.46
CA ASP A 51 7.59 -9.69 -3.96
C ASP A 51 6.25 -8.95 -3.89
N LEU A 52 6.15 -7.99 -2.95
CA LEU A 52 4.99 -7.10 -2.88
C LEU A 52 5.19 -5.93 -3.84
N ILE A 53 4.28 -5.81 -4.80
CA ILE A 53 4.29 -4.73 -5.80
C ILE A 53 3.04 -3.88 -5.59
N PHE A 54 3.22 -2.58 -5.38
CA PHE A 54 2.14 -1.61 -5.38
C PHE A 54 2.09 -0.87 -6.71
N TYR A 55 0.89 -0.62 -7.23
CA TYR A 55 0.63 0.19 -8.40
C TYR A 55 -0.11 1.45 -8.00
N CYS A 56 0.36 2.60 -8.48
CA CYS A 56 -0.19 3.92 -8.18
C CYS A 56 -0.24 4.77 -9.44
N HIS A 57 -1.21 5.69 -9.50
CA HIS A 57 -1.27 6.72 -10.55
C HIS A 57 -1.05 8.11 -9.96
N HIS A 58 -0.60 9.03 -10.78
CA HIS A 58 -0.37 10.42 -10.39
C HIS A 58 -0.29 11.36 -11.60
N GLY A 59 -0.27 12.67 -11.34
CA GLY A 59 -0.12 13.67 -12.39
C GLY A 59 1.21 13.56 -13.14
N PRO A 60 1.28 14.11 -14.35
CA PRO A 60 2.48 14.03 -15.20
C PRO A 60 3.67 14.79 -14.61
N GLU A 61 3.42 15.79 -13.77
CA GLU A 61 4.41 16.69 -13.17
C GLU A 61 4.19 16.79 -11.65
N GLY A 62 5.19 17.29 -10.95
CA GLY A 62 5.14 17.62 -9.53
C GLY A 62 6.34 17.12 -8.74
N HIS A 63 6.54 17.70 -7.56
CA HIS A 63 7.69 17.45 -6.69
C HIS A 63 7.98 15.97 -6.43
N LYS A 64 6.93 15.15 -6.29
CA LYS A 64 7.07 13.68 -6.15
C LYS A 64 7.83 13.08 -7.34
N ASN A 65 7.55 13.53 -8.57
CA ASN A 65 8.20 13.00 -9.77
C ASN A 65 9.69 13.34 -9.77
N ASP A 66 10.04 14.58 -9.38
CA ASP A 66 11.43 15.02 -9.26
C ASP A 66 12.19 14.20 -8.21
N LEU A 67 11.52 13.86 -7.09
CA LEU A 67 12.12 13.03 -6.05
C LEU A 67 12.35 11.58 -6.51
N ILE A 68 11.41 11.00 -7.26
CA ILE A 68 11.55 9.66 -7.84
C ILE A 68 12.76 9.59 -8.77
N GLU A 69 12.96 10.61 -9.60
CA GLU A 69 14.11 10.69 -10.53
C GLU A 69 15.45 10.83 -9.80
N LYS A 70 15.46 11.54 -8.66
CA LYS A 70 16.68 11.71 -7.84
C LYS A 70 17.02 10.48 -7.02
N ASN A 71 16.02 9.86 -6.39
CA ASN A 71 16.18 8.71 -5.52
C ASN A 71 14.87 7.91 -5.48
N ASN A 72 14.89 6.74 -6.06
CA ASN A 72 13.72 5.88 -6.17
C ASN A 72 13.42 5.04 -4.91
N LYS A 73 14.21 5.15 -3.84
CA LYS A 73 13.97 4.40 -2.60
C LYS A 73 12.85 5.05 -1.79
N VAL A 74 11.89 4.23 -1.38
CA VAL A 74 10.72 4.68 -0.65
C VAL A 74 10.41 3.78 0.55
N CYS A 75 9.71 4.36 1.51
CA CYS A 75 9.03 3.62 2.57
C CYS A 75 7.52 3.74 2.37
N VAL A 76 6.83 2.61 2.32
CA VAL A 76 5.38 2.52 2.21
C VAL A 76 4.82 2.14 3.58
N VAL A 77 3.76 2.83 4.02
CA VAL A 77 3.06 2.50 5.27
C VAL A 77 1.56 2.61 5.05
N THR A 78 0.83 1.62 5.54
CA THR A 78 -0.63 1.72 5.70
C THR A 78 -1.04 1.14 7.04
N SER A 79 -2.21 1.56 7.53
CA SER A 79 -2.79 1.01 8.75
C SER A 79 -4.28 1.22 8.81
N VAL A 80 -4.97 0.31 9.48
CA VAL A 80 -6.38 0.41 9.82
C VAL A 80 -6.54 0.33 11.33
N PHE A 81 -7.35 1.23 11.86
CA PHE A 81 -7.85 1.17 13.23
C PHE A 81 -9.10 0.30 13.25
N LEU A 82 -9.19 -0.61 14.22
CA LEU A 82 -10.32 -1.53 14.34
C LEU A 82 -11.20 -1.21 15.55
N ASP A 83 -10.57 -1.06 16.72
CA ASP A 83 -11.32 -0.90 17.96
C ASP A 83 -10.43 -0.35 19.08
N HIS A 84 -11.07 0.07 20.17
CA HIS A 84 -10.42 0.37 21.46
C HIS A 84 -10.30 -0.90 22.29
N ILE A 85 -9.12 -1.11 22.90
CA ILE A 85 -8.87 -2.22 23.83
C ILE A 85 -8.83 -1.65 25.25
N TYR A 86 -9.76 -2.09 26.10
CA TYR A 86 -9.76 -1.82 27.52
C TYR A 86 -9.26 -3.04 28.29
N ASN A 87 -8.39 -2.86 29.25
CA ASN A 87 -7.93 -3.94 30.12
C ASN A 87 -8.22 -3.63 31.60
N ALA A 88 -8.14 -4.67 32.46
CA ALA A 88 -8.48 -4.60 33.87
C ALA A 88 -7.68 -3.56 34.70
N TYR A 89 -6.64 -2.96 34.12
CA TYR A 89 -5.78 -1.97 34.77
C TYR A 89 -6.04 -0.55 34.26
N ASP A 90 -7.19 -0.31 33.63
CA ASP A 90 -7.58 0.99 33.05
C ASP A 90 -6.58 1.53 32.00
N LYS A 91 -5.87 0.63 31.36
CA LYS A 91 -4.98 0.96 30.25
C LYS A 91 -5.73 0.78 28.94
N SER A 92 -6.08 1.88 28.32
CA SER A 92 -6.63 1.87 26.97
C SER A 92 -5.53 1.59 25.94
N GLY A 93 -5.87 0.81 24.94
CA GLY A 93 -5.04 0.55 23.77
C GLY A 93 -5.89 0.63 22.50
N HIS A 94 -5.23 0.56 21.37
CA HIS A 94 -5.91 0.51 20.08
C HIS A 94 -5.68 -0.86 19.43
N ASP A 95 -6.73 -1.52 18.98
CA ASP A 95 -6.60 -2.65 18.07
C ASP A 95 -6.41 -2.08 16.66
N TYR A 96 -5.32 -2.46 16.03
CA TYR A 96 -4.94 -1.99 14.71
C TYR A 96 -4.18 -3.06 13.94
N ARG A 97 -4.20 -2.91 12.63
CA ARG A 97 -3.35 -3.64 11.69
C ARG A 97 -2.56 -2.64 10.88
N SER A 98 -1.33 -2.97 10.53
CA SER A 98 -0.50 -2.12 9.66
C SER A 98 0.46 -2.95 8.82
N VAL A 99 0.81 -2.40 7.68
CA VAL A 99 1.88 -2.91 6.83
C VAL A 99 2.87 -1.78 6.63
N MET A 100 4.16 -2.09 6.76
CA MET A 100 5.28 -1.23 6.39
C MET A 100 6.16 -2.01 5.43
N ALA A 101 6.54 -1.39 4.32
CA ALA A 101 7.43 -1.99 3.33
C ALA A 101 8.47 -0.98 2.87
N PHE A 102 9.67 -1.48 2.55
CA PHE A 102 10.74 -0.69 1.95
C PHE A 102 11.00 -1.21 0.55
N GLY A 103 11.00 -0.32 -0.42
CA GLY A 103 11.12 -0.70 -1.82
C GLY A 103 11.67 0.42 -2.68
N GLU A 104 11.58 0.17 -3.97
CA GLU A 104 11.99 1.11 -5.01
C GLU A 104 10.80 1.40 -5.93
N ILE A 105 10.58 2.68 -6.22
CA ILE A 105 9.51 3.15 -7.10
C ILE A 105 10.07 3.40 -8.50
N PHE A 106 9.30 2.99 -9.51
CA PHE A 106 9.65 3.16 -10.93
C PHE A 106 8.43 3.65 -11.70
N PHE A 107 8.65 4.56 -12.65
CA PHE A 107 7.63 4.87 -13.64
C PHE A 107 7.41 3.70 -14.58
N ILE A 108 6.17 3.47 -14.97
CA ILE A 108 5.78 2.46 -15.95
C ILE A 108 5.68 3.15 -17.30
N ASP A 109 6.34 2.56 -18.30
CA ASP A 109 6.26 3.03 -19.68
C ASP A 109 4.80 2.93 -20.17
N PRO A 110 4.18 4.04 -20.62
CA PRO A 110 2.80 4.05 -21.11
C PRO A 110 2.57 3.15 -22.33
N ASP A 111 3.63 2.79 -23.06
CA ASP A 111 3.55 1.91 -24.23
C ASP A 111 3.83 0.43 -23.93
N SER A 112 4.10 0.10 -22.66
CA SER A 112 4.33 -1.29 -22.24
C SER A 112 3.04 -2.03 -21.89
N ASP A 113 3.07 -3.36 -22.01
CA ASP A 113 1.98 -4.24 -21.54
C ASP A 113 1.73 -4.09 -20.04
N GLU A 114 2.76 -3.70 -19.27
CA GLU A 114 2.65 -3.48 -17.84
C GLU A 114 1.74 -2.28 -17.48
N TYR A 115 1.62 -1.29 -18.38
CA TYR A 115 0.76 -0.14 -18.16
C TYR A 115 -0.71 -0.52 -18.02
N GLN A 116 -1.22 -1.37 -18.93
CA GLN A 116 -2.59 -1.87 -18.83
C GLN A 116 -2.79 -2.71 -17.57
N LYS A 117 -1.88 -3.66 -17.31
CA LYS A 117 -1.91 -4.48 -16.11
C LYS A 117 -1.97 -3.64 -14.83
N ALA A 118 -1.13 -2.59 -14.74
CA ALA A 118 -1.08 -1.70 -13.57
C ALA A 118 -2.42 -0.99 -13.33
N TRP A 119 -3.09 -0.55 -14.40
CA TRP A 119 -4.42 0.04 -14.31
C TRP A 119 -5.48 -0.97 -13.86
N ASP A 120 -5.48 -2.17 -14.45
CA ASP A 120 -6.45 -3.22 -14.12
C ASP A 120 -6.32 -3.64 -12.65
N VAL A 121 -5.09 -3.82 -12.15
CA VAL A 121 -4.84 -4.13 -10.73
C VAL A 121 -5.27 -2.98 -9.83
N LEU A 122 -4.89 -1.74 -10.15
CA LEU A 122 -5.25 -0.56 -9.36
C LEU A 122 -6.76 -0.39 -9.24
N THR A 123 -7.48 -0.52 -10.34
CA THR A 123 -8.94 -0.31 -10.35
C THR A 123 -9.68 -1.46 -9.71
N ALA A 124 -9.27 -2.72 -9.94
CA ALA A 124 -9.86 -3.90 -9.31
C ALA A 124 -9.75 -3.86 -7.79
N CYS A 125 -8.57 -3.53 -7.24
CA CYS A 125 -8.37 -3.38 -5.79
C CYS A 125 -9.24 -2.28 -5.17
N ASN A 126 -9.70 -1.31 -5.97
CA ASN A 126 -10.58 -0.22 -5.55
C ASN A 126 -12.06 -0.45 -5.92
N GLY A 127 -12.44 -1.68 -6.30
CA GLY A 127 -13.82 -2.03 -6.67
C GLY A 127 -14.33 -1.30 -7.91
N ARG A 128 -13.43 -0.97 -8.85
CA ARG A 128 -13.73 -0.22 -10.08
C ARG A 128 -13.27 -0.98 -11.32
N THR A 129 -13.78 -0.57 -12.46
CA THR A 129 -13.27 -1.00 -13.77
C THR A 129 -12.36 0.05 -14.35
N THR A 130 -11.36 -0.38 -15.12
CA THR A 130 -10.41 0.52 -15.78
C THR A 130 -11.14 1.37 -16.82
N PRO A 131 -11.08 2.72 -16.73
CA PRO A 131 -11.70 3.60 -17.72
C PRO A 131 -10.97 3.50 -19.08
N GLU A 132 -11.72 3.40 -20.18
CA GLU A 132 -11.15 3.36 -21.53
C GLU A 132 -10.25 4.57 -21.84
N ALA A 133 -10.59 5.74 -21.28
CA ALA A 133 -9.83 6.98 -21.49
C ALA A 133 -8.35 6.89 -21.09
N VAL A 134 -7.97 6.00 -20.16
CA VAL A 134 -6.57 5.84 -19.74
C VAL A 134 -5.71 5.17 -20.79
N PHE A 135 -6.34 4.54 -21.80
CA PHE A 135 -5.66 3.91 -22.95
C PHE A 135 -5.63 4.79 -24.17
N ASP A 136 -6.26 5.97 -24.14
CA ASP A 136 -6.10 6.98 -25.18
C ASP A 136 -4.65 7.46 -25.25
N ASP A 137 -4.09 7.53 -26.46
CA ASP A 137 -2.67 7.80 -26.68
C ASP A 137 -2.22 9.14 -26.10
N TRP A 138 -3.01 10.19 -26.32
CA TRP A 138 -2.72 11.50 -25.76
C TRP A 138 -2.84 11.52 -24.24
N TYR A 139 -3.89 10.88 -23.68
CA TYR A 139 -4.16 10.86 -22.25
C TYR A 139 -3.03 10.16 -21.47
N ARG A 140 -2.63 8.96 -21.89
CA ARG A 140 -1.61 8.16 -21.20
C ARG A 140 -0.22 8.79 -21.21
N HIS A 141 0.09 9.61 -22.24
CA HIS A 141 1.37 10.31 -22.34
C HIS A 141 1.38 11.70 -21.68
N ASN A 142 0.22 12.37 -21.56
CA ASN A 142 0.19 13.78 -21.17
C ASN A 142 -0.58 14.06 -19.88
N ARG A 143 -1.49 13.17 -19.43
CA ARG A 143 -2.37 13.46 -18.30
C ARG A 143 -2.09 12.65 -17.06
N VAL A 144 -1.48 11.47 -17.19
CA VAL A 144 -1.29 10.56 -16.07
C VAL A 144 0.01 9.80 -16.22
N LYS A 145 0.69 9.60 -15.11
CA LYS A 145 1.80 8.64 -15.00
C LYS A 145 1.37 7.48 -14.12
N MET A 146 1.75 6.27 -14.51
CA MET A 146 1.68 5.09 -13.65
C MET A 146 3.04 4.82 -13.05
N SER A 147 3.05 4.35 -11.82
CA SER A 147 4.27 3.86 -11.17
C SER A 147 4.01 2.55 -10.44
N LYS A 148 5.07 1.76 -10.31
CA LYS A 148 5.11 0.59 -9.44
C LYS A 148 6.14 0.78 -8.33
N ILE A 149 5.84 0.26 -7.14
CA ILE A 149 6.78 0.18 -6.02
C ILE A 149 7.06 -1.30 -5.77
N VAL A 150 8.30 -1.72 -5.94
CA VAL A 150 8.72 -3.11 -5.75
C VAL A 150 9.36 -3.26 -4.38
N CYS A 151 8.73 -4.06 -3.51
CA CYS A 151 9.18 -4.33 -2.16
C CYS A 151 9.55 -5.82 -2.04
N LYS A 152 10.83 -6.13 -1.83
CA LYS A 152 11.27 -7.51 -1.58
C LYS A 152 10.60 -8.07 -0.33
N ALA A 153 10.21 -9.35 -0.35
CA ALA A 153 9.46 -9.98 0.74
C ALA A 153 10.14 -9.81 2.12
N GLU A 154 11.46 -9.88 2.19
CA GLU A 154 12.21 -9.65 3.42
C GLU A 154 12.10 -8.22 3.98
N ASN A 155 11.69 -7.26 3.14
CA ASN A 155 11.51 -5.85 3.49
C ASN A 155 10.03 -5.48 3.75
N VAL A 156 9.12 -6.46 3.80
CA VAL A 156 7.70 -6.28 4.09
C VAL A 156 7.41 -6.70 5.53
N TYR A 157 6.77 -5.83 6.30
CA TYR A 157 6.50 -5.99 7.72
C TYR A 157 5.05 -5.71 8.04
N GLY A 158 4.27 -6.75 8.29
CA GLY A 158 2.96 -6.64 8.90
C GLY A 158 3.06 -6.50 10.42
N LYS A 159 2.08 -5.85 11.03
CA LYS A 159 1.96 -5.74 12.47
C LYS A 159 0.50 -5.74 12.89
N ALA A 160 0.20 -6.53 13.91
CA ALA A 160 -1.12 -6.60 14.52
C ALA A 160 -1.01 -6.36 16.03
N GLN A 161 -1.94 -5.58 16.60
CA GLN A 161 -2.00 -5.37 18.05
C GLN A 161 -2.39 -6.66 18.77
N ARG A 162 -3.38 -7.40 18.25
CA ARG A 162 -3.68 -8.77 18.65
C ARG A 162 -2.97 -9.72 17.69
N ILE A 163 -2.46 -10.83 18.24
CA ILE A 163 -1.83 -11.87 17.40
C ILE A 163 -2.92 -12.44 16.46
N ILE A 164 -2.59 -12.47 15.17
CA ILE A 164 -3.42 -13.08 14.12
C ILE A 164 -2.63 -14.23 13.49
N THR A 165 -3.31 -15.35 13.27
CA THR A 165 -2.73 -16.56 12.68
C THR A 165 -3.53 -17.10 11.50
N SER A 166 -4.68 -16.46 11.20
CA SER A 166 -5.57 -16.85 10.11
C SER A 166 -6.40 -15.66 9.62
N LEU A 167 -6.90 -15.74 8.39
CA LEU A 167 -7.66 -14.66 7.73
C LEU A 167 -9.00 -14.36 8.40
N ASP A 168 -9.66 -15.36 8.97
CA ASP A 168 -10.93 -15.20 9.69
C ASP A 168 -10.83 -14.32 10.94
N GLN A 169 -9.63 -14.02 11.40
CA GLN A 169 -9.35 -13.07 12.48
C GLN A 169 -9.21 -11.63 12.02
N LEU A 170 -9.30 -11.39 10.71
CA LEU A 170 -9.34 -10.05 10.12
C LEU A 170 -10.80 -9.64 9.90
N PRO A 171 -11.21 -8.44 10.31
CA PRO A 171 -12.57 -7.95 10.03
C PRO A 171 -12.74 -7.68 8.53
N LEU A 172 -13.96 -7.84 8.04
CA LEU A 172 -14.34 -7.47 6.68
C LEU A 172 -14.25 -5.94 6.48
N LYS A 173 -14.05 -5.50 5.25
CA LYS A 173 -14.25 -4.08 4.88
C LYS A 173 -15.67 -3.64 5.28
N SER A 174 -15.81 -2.34 5.56
CA SER A 174 -17.09 -1.76 6.00
C SER A 174 -18.25 -2.01 5.05
N ASP A 175 -17.97 -2.08 3.75
CA ASP A 175 -18.96 -2.30 2.68
C ASP A 175 -19.48 -3.74 2.62
N GLU A 176 -18.76 -4.68 3.26
CA GLU A 176 -19.13 -6.11 3.33
C GLU A 176 -19.75 -6.49 4.70
N ARG A 177 -19.83 -5.53 5.64
CA ARG A 177 -20.51 -5.78 6.92
C ARG A 177 -22.01 -5.79 6.69
N PRO A 178 -22.73 -6.82 7.15
CA PRO A 178 -24.18 -6.77 7.14
C PRO A 178 -24.65 -5.54 7.92
N GLU A 179 -25.60 -4.80 7.36
CA GLU A 179 -26.32 -3.76 8.09
C GLU A 179 -26.96 -4.39 9.32
N GLU A 180 -26.66 -3.88 10.52
CA GLU A 180 -27.29 -4.31 11.77
C GLU A 180 -28.73 -3.82 11.85
#